data_4f30f50e2a9f7ea00fb4e1267ab6bc42
#
_entry.id   4f30f50e2a9f7ea00fb4e1267ab6bc42
#
_cell.length_a   1.000
_cell.length_b   1.000
_cell.length_c   1.000
_cell.angle_alpha   90.00
_cell.angle_beta   90.00
_cell.angle_gamma   90.00
#
_symmetry.space_group_name_H-M   'P 1'
#
loop_
_entity.id
_entity.type
_entity.pdbx_description
1 polymer ?
#
loop_
_entity_poly.entity_id
_entity_poly.type
_entity_poly.pdbx_seq_one_letter_code
_entity_poly.pdbx_strand_id
1 'polypeptide(L)'
;MNLAEDFENVSMYFEHKCLNVDFENTQLTFQTNMGKKTESYSSIIGSDGAFSALRMAMQTSGRFNFSQDYLPHGYKELNIPPKSGQAQMDINSLHIWPRGEFMLIALPNPDNTFTCTLFLPFEGVDGFDNLKGDDEVIRFFQKYFSDAQDLMPNLLDEFKSNPTSNLVTVRCYPWVKEKVALMGDASHAIVPFYGQGMNSSFEDCVILDDMMEKYLPNWDKVFDAYQEERKPNADAIADLALQNFIEMRDLVGDKDFLYQKKIEHRLCSLYPEQFKSQYELVTFSNQPYHEALNKGQHNTELVQKIIKENLEHKIEERDFMESFLAQRDL
;
A
#
# COMPACT_ATOMS: atom_id res chain seq x y z
N MET A 1 -8.20 12.95 15.17
CA MET A 1 -7.79 14.04 16.08
C MET A 1 -8.82 14.21 17.18
N ASN A 2 -10.11 14.42 16.90
CA ASN A 2 -11.14 14.60 17.95
C ASN A 2 -11.13 13.49 19.03
N LEU A 3 -10.94 12.22 18.63
CA LEU A 3 -10.87 11.11 19.59
C LEU A 3 -9.63 11.19 20.50
N ALA A 4 -8.51 11.73 20.01
CA ALA A 4 -7.30 11.86 20.82
C ALA A 4 -7.42 12.96 21.89
N GLU A 5 -8.28 13.97 21.66
CA GLU A 5 -8.55 15.03 22.62
C GLU A 5 -9.34 14.54 23.86
N ASP A 6 -10.03 13.39 23.72
CA ASP A 6 -10.79 12.77 24.82
C ASP A 6 -9.89 12.11 25.88
N PHE A 7 -8.60 11.97 25.62
CA PHE A 7 -7.64 11.34 26.53
C PHE A 7 -6.77 12.39 27.24
N GLU A 8 -6.90 12.50 28.56
CA GLU A 8 -6.15 13.47 29.37
C GLU A 8 -4.62 13.30 29.33
N ASN A 9 -4.14 12.11 29.00
CA ASN A 9 -2.72 11.78 28.89
C ASN A 9 -2.16 11.97 27.47
N VAL A 10 -2.96 12.46 26.51
CA VAL A 10 -2.54 12.76 25.15
C VAL A 10 -2.46 14.26 24.95
N SER A 11 -1.31 14.75 24.49
CA SER A 11 -1.11 16.16 24.13
C SER A 11 -0.71 16.27 22.66
N MET A 12 -1.43 17.07 21.88
CA MET A 12 -1.15 17.30 20.47
C MET A 12 -0.50 18.67 20.26
N TYR A 13 0.63 18.67 19.53
CA TYR A 13 1.37 19.89 19.20
C TYR A 13 1.45 20.04 17.69
N PHE A 14 0.77 21.04 17.15
CA PHE A 14 0.82 21.41 15.75
C PHE A 14 1.94 22.43 15.49
N GLU A 15 2.30 22.62 14.21
CA GLU A 15 3.35 23.55 13.78
C GLU A 15 4.71 23.30 14.46
N HIS A 16 4.98 22.05 14.79
CA HIS A 16 6.23 21.57 15.35
C HIS A 16 6.95 20.70 14.31
N LYS A 17 7.70 21.33 13.38
CA LYS A 17 8.48 20.60 12.38
C LYS A 17 9.74 20.01 13.01
N CYS A 18 9.89 18.70 13.02
CA CYS A 18 11.10 18.03 13.47
C CYS A 18 12.28 18.41 12.58
N LEU A 19 13.36 18.90 13.19
CA LEU A 19 14.60 19.29 12.52
C LEU A 19 15.74 18.33 12.75
N ASN A 20 15.81 17.76 13.97
CA ASN A 20 16.93 16.93 14.40
C ASN A 20 16.52 16.03 15.56
N VAL A 21 17.22 14.90 15.68
CA VAL A 21 17.11 13.97 16.81
C VAL A 21 18.50 13.73 17.39
N ASP A 22 18.60 13.80 18.72
CA ASP A 22 19.73 13.36 19.51
C ASP A 22 19.37 11.97 20.09
N PHE A 23 19.99 10.93 19.57
CA PHE A 23 19.70 9.56 19.94
C PHE A 23 20.22 9.25 21.36
N GLU A 24 21.37 9.79 21.75
CA GLU A 24 22.01 9.51 23.06
C GLU A 24 21.16 10.07 24.22
N ASN A 25 20.62 11.28 24.04
CA ASN A 25 19.83 11.97 25.05
C ASN A 25 18.31 11.82 24.85
N THR A 26 17.87 11.11 23.82
CA THR A 26 16.47 10.94 23.41
C THR A 26 15.76 12.30 23.30
N GLN A 27 16.32 13.22 22.49
CA GLN A 27 15.81 14.59 22.33
C GLN A 27 15.42 14.87 20.89
N LEU A 28 14.35 15.65 20.72
CA LEU A 28 13.93 16.22 19.43
C LEU A 28 14.09 17.72 19.43
N THR A 29 14.61 18.26 18.34
CA THR A 29 14.63 19.69 18.07
C THR A 29 13.60 20.01 17.01
N PHE A 30 12.67 20.90 17.35
CA PHE A 30 11.60 21.36 16.48
C PHE A 30 11.83 22.79 15.99
N GLN A 31 11.38 23.09 14.79
CA GLN A 31 11.07 24.44 14.37
C GLN A 31 9.61 24.72 14.68
N THR A 32 9.36 25.77 15.47
CA THR A 32 8.03 26.28 15.81
C THR A 32 7.87 27.71 15.33
N ASN A 33 6.67 28.28 15.45
CA ASN A 33 6.39 29.69 15.18
C ASN A 33 7.18 30.65 16.08
N MET A 34 7.58 30.19 17.28
CA MET A 34 8.37 30.97 18.23
C MET A 34 9.89 30.74 18.15
N GLY A 35 10.34 29.95 17.14
CA GLY A 35 11.73 29.59 16.95
C GLY A 35 12.02 28.12 17.23
N LYS A 36 13.29 27.78 17.45
CA LYS A 36 13.70 26.42 17.74
C LYS A 36 13.40 26.02 19.19
N LYS A 37 12.88 24.81 19.37
CA LYS A 37 12.58 24.23 20.69
C LYS A 37 13.18 22.82 20.74
N THR A 38 13.88 22.47 21.83
CA THR A 38 14.40 21.12 22.06
C THR A 38 13.72 20.52 23.27
N GLU A 39 13.26 19.28 23.18
CA GLU A 39 12.57 18.54 24.22
C GLU A 39 13.13 17.14 24.37
N SER A 40 13.15 16.63 25.62
CA SER A 40 13.60 15.28 25.95
C SER A 40 12.43 14.36 26.22
N TYR A 41 12.55 13.11 25.82
CA TYR A 41 11.52 12.08 25.93
C TYR A 41 12.09 10.78 26.49
N SER A 42 11.24 9.93 27.07
CA SER A 42 11.62 8.57 27.50
C SER A 42 11.84 7.62 26.31
N SER A 43 11.09 7.84 25.23
CA SER A 43 11.18 7.14 23.96
C SER A 43 10.56 8.00 22.86
N ILE A 44 10.93 7.75 21.61
CA ILE A 44 10.45 8.47 20.42
C ILE A 44 10.01 7.46 19.37
N ILE A 45 8.83 7.68 18.80
CA ILE A 45 8.33 6.91 17.65
C ILE A 45 8.14 7.87 16.49
N GLY A 46 8.89 7.65 15.41
CA GLY A 46 8.82 8.44 14.19
C GLY A 46 7.83 7.85 13.19
N SER A 47 6.70 8.52 13.00
CA SER A 47 5.69 8.22 11.97
C SER A 47 5.53 9.39 10.98
N ASP A 48 6.66 10.00 10.62
CA ASP A 48 6.76 11.25 9.86
C ASP A 48 6.82 11.02 8.33
N GLY A 49 6.34 9.84 7.88
CA GLY A 49 6.03 9.55 6.49
C GLY A 49 7.22 9.14 5.63
N ALA A 50 6.97 8.93 4.33
CA ALA A 50 7.96 8.44 3.37
C ALA A 50 9.23 9.29 3.26
N PHE A 51 9.18 10.56 3.66
CA PHE A 51 10.31 11.50 3.66
C PHE A 51 10.79 11.82 5.08
N SER A 52 10.74 10.84 5.96
CA SER A 52 11.05 10.92 7.39
C SER A 52 12.37 11.63 7.71
N ALA A 53 12.30 12.65 8.55
CA ALA A 53 13.46 13.33 9.11
C ALA A 53 14.21 12.45 10.13
N LEU A 54 13.46 11.63 10.89
CA LEU A 54 14.06 10.69 11.85
C LEU A 54 14.86 9.61 11.11
N ARG A 55 14.30 9.03 10.04
CA ARG A 55 15.04 8.04 9.22
C ARG A 55 16.30 8.67 8.62
N MET A 56 16.22 9.91 8.13
CA MET A 56 17.39 10.61 7.59
C MET A 56 18.48 10.79 8.65
N ALA A 57 18.11 11.12 9.89
CA ALA A 57 19.07 11.22 11.00
C ALA A 57 19.70 9.85 11.35
N MET A 58 18.93 8.76 11.30
CA MET A 58 19.47 7.39 11.48
C MET A 58 20.52 7.03 10.43
N GLN A 59 20.31 7.39 9.15
CA GLN A 59 21.23 7.14 8.05
C GLN A 59 22.64 7.76 8.29
N THR A 60 22.67 8.93 8.91
CA THR A 60 23.93 9.64 9.14
C THR A 60 24.66 9.21 10.41
N SER A 61 24.06 8.33 11.22
CA SER A 61 24.51 8.05 12.59
C SER A 61 25.03 6.63 12.82
N GLY A 62 25.26 5.84 11.77
CA GLY A 62 25.77 4.47 11.90
C GLY A 62 25.52 3.59 10.67
N ARG A 63 25.56 2.26 10.84
CA ARG A 63 25.19 1.33 9.78
C ARG A 63 23.68 1.32 9.59
N PHE A 64 23.25 1.68 8.39
CA PHE A 64 21.83 1.78 8.05
C PHE A 64 21.63 1.37 6.59
N ASN A 65 20.79 0.37 6.34
CA ASN A 65 20.38 -0.01 5.01
C ASN A 65 19.16 0.81 4.61
N PHE A 66 19.19 1.40 3.43
CA PHE A 66 18.09 2.23 2.95
C PHE A 66 17.98 2.14 1.43
N SER A 67 16.75 1.95 0.96
CA SER A 67 16.36 2.23 -0.42
C SER A 67 15.11 3.07 -0.46
N GLN A 68 15.03 3.91 -1.48
CA GLN A 68 13.86 4.73 -1.81
C GLN A 68 13.68 4.67 -3.31
N ASP A 69 12.81 3.77 -3.73
CA ASP A 69 12.63 3.40 -5.12
C ASP A 69 11.37 4.06 -5.68
N TYR A 70 11.55 4.88 -6.71
CA TYR A 70 10.46 5.56 -7.40
C TYR A 70 10.04 4.77 -8.63
N LEU A 71 8.74 4.58 -8.81
CA LEU A 71 8.25 4.17 -10.11
C LEU A 71 8.34 5.36 -11.10
N PRO A 72 8.52 5.08 -12.40
CA PRO A 72 8.49 6.13 -13.42
C PRO A 72 7.11 6.78 -13.60
N HIS A 73 6.15 6.38 -12.78
CA HIS A 73 4.77 6.82 -12.77
C HIS A 73 4.50 7.76 -11.60
N GLY A 74 3.61 8.71 -11.83
CA GLY A 74 2.92 9.44 -10.79
C GLY A 74 1.47 8.99 -10.69
N TYR A 75 0.76 9.56 -9.72
CA TYR A 75 -0.67 9.44 -9.64
C TYR A 75 -1.34 10.79 -9.38
N LYS A 76 -2.57 10.90 -9.87
CA LYS A 76 -3.41 12.08 -9.69
C LYS A 76 -4.80 11.64 -9.29
N GLU A 77 -5.30 12.23 -8.20
CA GLU A 77 -6.66 11.98 -7.73
C GLU A 77 -7.66 12.88 -8.46
N LEU A 78 -8.76 12.28 -8.85
CA LEU A 78 -9.91 12.90 -9.52
C LEU A 78 -11.17 12.36 -8.86
N ASN A 79 -12.35 12.90 -9.22
CA ASN A 79 -13.59 12.49 -8.60
C ASN A 79 -14.71 12.28 -9.63
N ILE A 80 -15.54 11.27 -9.41
CA ILE A 80 -16.83 11.12 -10.04
C ILE A 80 -17.91 11.44 -8.99
N PRO A 81 -18.62 12.56 -9.11
CA PRO A 81 -19.68 12.94 -8.16
C PRO A 81 -20.93 12.10 -8.37
N PRO A 82 -21.84 12.05 -7.38
CA PRO A 82 -23.14 11.43 -7.57
C PRO A 82 -24.00 12.25 -8.53
N LYS A 83 -24.88 11.58 -9.28
CA LYS A 83 -25.88 12.23 -10.14
C LYS A 83 -27.26 12.10 -9.50
N SER A 84 -27.90 13.22 -9.21
CA SER A 84 -29.18 13.26 -8.48
C SER A 84 -29.16 12.50 -7.15
N GLY A 85 -27.98 12.53 -6.44
CA GLY A 85 -27.78 11.86 -5.16
C GLY A 85 -27.51 10.35 -5.25
N GLN A 86 -27.42 9.79 -6.47
CA GLN A 86 -27.14 8.37 -6.69
C GLN A 86 -25.77 8.16 -7.31
N ALA A 87 -25.12 7.06 -6.95
CA ALA A 87 -23.87 6.63 -7.55
C ALA A 87 -24.01 6.41 -9.05
N GLN A 88 -23.02 6.80 -9.82
CA GLN A 88 -23.04 6.70 -11.29
C GLN A 88 -22.51 5.35 -11.81
N MET A 89 -21.91 4.54 -10.95
CA MET A 89 -21.39 3.20 -11.26
C MET A 89 -21.72 2.25 -10.09
N ASP A 90 -21.38 0.97 -10.23
CA ASP A 90 -21.59 -0.03 -9.19
C ASP A 90 -20.74 0.28 -7.94
N ILE A 91 -21.42 0.47 -6.79
CA ILE A 91 -20.79 0.78 -5.49
C ILE A 91 -20.17 -0.43 -4.80
N ASN A 92 -20.35 -1.64 -5.33
CA ASN A 92 -19.79 -2.87 -4.76
C ASN A 92 -18.55 -3.36 -5.52
N SER A 93 -18.03 -2.54 -6.43
CA SER A 93 -16.96 -2.92 -7.33
C SER A 93 -15.84 -1.87 -7.37
N LEU A 94 -14.60 -2.33 -7.44
CA LEU A 94 -13.47 -1.53 -7.92
C LEU A 94 -13.56 -1.47 -9.45
N HIS A 95 -13.58 -0.26 -10.01
CA HIS A 95 -13.56 -0.04 -11.44
C HIS A 95 -12.14 0.21 -11.93
N ILE A 96 -11.73 -0.46 -13.01
CA ILE A 96 -10.38 -0.34 -13.56
C ILE A 96 -10.47 -0.16 -15.09
N TRP A 97 -9.78 0.85 -15.60
CA TRP A 97 -9.56 1.09 -17.04
C TRP A 97 -8.07 0.88 -17.35
N PRO A 98 -7.61 -0.34 -17.63
CA PRO A 98 -6.22 -0.60 -17.98
C PRO A 98 -5.93 -0.13 -19.41
N ARG A 99 -4.73 0.44 -19.64
CA ARG A 99 -4.28 0.96 -20.94
C ARG A 99 -2.83 0.57 -21.25
N GLY A 100 -2.41 -0.61 -20.84
CA GLY A 100 -1.04 -1.08 -20.98
C GLY A 100 -0.13 -0.40 -19.96
N GLU A 101 0.58 0.66 -20.36
CA GLU A 101 1.54 1.34 -19.49
C GLU A 101 0.92 2.23 -18.40
N PHE A 102 -0.38 2.48 -18.44
CA PHE A 102 -1.08 3.33 -17.49
C PHE A 102 -2.52 2.87 -17.25
N MET A 103 -3.16 3.39 -16.23
CA MET A 103 -4.53 3.02 -15.87
C MET A 103 -5.24 4.12 -15.09
N LEU A 104 -6.57 4.11 -15.19
CA LEU A 104 -7.46 4.81 -14.29
C LEU A 104 -8.17 3.78 -13.42
N ILE A 105 -8.30 4.04 -12.13
CA ILE A 105 -9.15 3.26 -11.22
C ILE A 105 -10.18 4.17 -10.58
N ALA A 106 -11.31 3.61 -10.14
CA ALA A 106 -12.30 4.33 -9.35
C ALA A 106 -12.80 3.44 -8.20
N LEU A 107 -12.72 4.01 -7.00
CA LEU A 107 -13.13 3.37 -5.74
C LEU A 107 -14.38 4.06 -5.21
N PRO A 108 -15.45 3.32 -4.86
CA PRO A 108 -16.68 3.88 -4.33
C PRO A 108 -16.48 4.43 -2.91
N ASN A 109 -17.16 5.53 -2.62
CA ASN A 109 -17.23 6.15 -1.30
C ASN A 109 -18.64 6.01 -0.70
N PRO A 110 -18.78 6.07 0.64
CA PRO A 110 -20.07 5.97 1.32
C PRO A 110 -21.11 7.04 0.92
N ASP A 111 -20.66 8.17 0.37
CA ASP A 111 -21.48 9.30 -0.07
C ASP A 111 -21.91 9.22 -1.55
N ASN A 112 -21.76 8.04 -2.17
CA ASN A 112 -22.04 7.77 -3.58
C ASN A 112 -21.12 8.50 -4.58
N THR A 113 -19.99 9.06 -4.13
CA THR A 113 -18.91 9.52 -5.00
C THR A 113 -17.96 8.36 -5.32
N PHE A 114 -17.07 8.56 -6.29
CA PHE A 114 -15.92 7.67 -6.52
C PHE A 114 -14.63 8.47 -6.50
N THR A 115 -13.68 8.05 -5.68
CA THR A 115 -12.30 8.53 -5.79
C THR A 115 -11.65 7.84 -6.97
N CYS A 116 -11.27 8.64 -7.96
CA CYS A 116 -10.59 8.15 -9.15
C CYS A 116 -9.11 8.45 -9.06
N THR A 117 -8.27 7.48 -9.39
CA THR A 117 -6.82 7.65 -9.42
C THR A 117 -6.28 7.33 -10.80
N LEU A 118 -5.72 8.34 -11.45
CA LEU A 118 -5.01 8.19 -12.71
C LEU A 118 -3.53 7.90 -12.39
N PHE A 119 -3.07 6.70 -12.73
CA PHE A 119 -1.66 6.29 -12.71
C PHE A 119 -1.09 6.45 -14.10
N LEU A 120 -0.09 7.32 -14.26
CA LEU A 120 0.46 7.69 -15.56
C LEU A 120 1.97 7.91 -15.46
N PRO A 121 2.78 7.53 -16.48
CA PRO A 121 4.18 7.92 -16.53
C PRO A 121 4.34 9.43 -16.44
N PHE A 122 5.43 9.91 -15.83
CA PHE A 122 5.75 11.35 -15.88
C PHE A 122 6.14 11.76 -17.28
N GLU A 123 6.98 10.98 -17.93
CA GLU A 123 7.54 11.23 -19.27
C GLU A 123 6.82 10.39 -20.34
N GLY A 124 7.05 10.73 -21.62
CA GLY A 124 6.51 9.99 -22.76
C GLY A 124 5.35 10.72 -23.44
N VAL A 125 4.90 10.19 -24.59
CA VAL A 125 3.87 10.83 -25.45
C VAL A 125 2.57 11.08 -24.69
N ASP A 126 2.16 10.11 -23.89
CA ASP A 126 0.95 10.16 -23.09
C ASP A 126 1.26 10.39 -21.58
N GLY A 127 2.45 10.93 -21.24
CA GLY A 127 2.86 11.22 -19.87
C GLY A 127 2.31 12.54 -19.32
N PHE A 128 2.37 12.72 -17.99
CA PHE A 128 1.94 13.95 -17.30
C PHE A 128 2.62 15.21 -17.84
N ASP A 129 3.87 15.10 -18.30
CA ASP A 129 4.63 16.23 -18.86
C ASP A 129 4.00 16.81 -20.12
N ASN A 130 3.15 16.06 -20.80
CA ASN A 130 2.43 16.49 -21.99
C ASN A 130 0.97 16.88 -21.74
N LEU A 131 0.49 16.79 -20.49
CA LEU A 131 -0.87 17.16 -20.08
C LEU A 131 -0.88 18.48 -19.30
N LYS A 132 -0.36 19.57 -19.94
CA LYS A 132 -0.19 20.88 -19.27
C LYS A 132 -1.35 21.85 -19.50
N GLY A 133 -2.09 21.68 -20.56
CA GLY A 133 -3.23 22.53 -20.92
C GLY A 133 -4.54 21.76 -20.94
N ASP A 134 -5.64 22.51 -20.93
CA ASP A 134 -6.99 21.96 -20.91
C ASP A 134 -7.27 21.07 -22.13
N ASP A 135 -6.85 21.53 -23.30
CA ASP A 135 -7.05 20.80 -24.56
C ASP A 135 -6.29 19.47 -24.58
N GLU A 136 -5.08 19.41 -24.00
CA GLU A 136 -4.30 18.19 -23.88
C GLU A 136 -4.99 17.19 -22.95
N VAL A 137 -5.46 17.63 -21.79
CA VAL A 137 -6.17 16.80 -20.81
C VAL A 137 -7.47 16.26 -21.42
N ILE A 138 -8.29 17.11 -22.04
CA ILE A 138 -9.55 16.69 -22.67
C ILE A 138 -9.27 15.68 -23.78
N ARG A 139 -8.31 15.92 -24.68
CA ARG A 139 -7.98 14.97 -25.75
C ARG A 139 -7.49 13.64 -25.22
N PHE A 140 -6.68 13.66 -24.14
CA PHE A 140 -6.19 12.45 -23.49
C PHE A 140 -7.34 11.63 -22.93
N PHE A 141 -8.24 12.24 -22.16
CA PHE A 141 -9.39 11.52 -21.59
C PHE A 141 -10.37 11.05 -22.67
N GLN A 142 -10.65 11.86 -23.69
CA GLN A 142 -11.47 11.45 -24.85
C GLN A 142 -10.88 10.23 -25.57
N LYS A 143 -9.55 10.17 -25.71
CA LYS A 143 -8.87 9.08 -26.41
C LYS A 143 -8.89 7.79 -25.58
N TYR A 144 -8.66 7.89 -24.28
CA TYR A 144 -8.38 6.71 -23.44
C TYR A 144 -9.48 6.36 -22.44
N PHE A 145 -10.26 7.33 -22.00
CA PHE A 145 -11.22 7.20 -20.89
C PHE A 145 -12.53 7.96 -21.17
N SER A 146 -13.03 7.92 -22.40
CA SER A 146 -14.23 8.69 -22.81
C SER A 146 -15.45 8.42 -21.96
N ASP A 147 -15.67 7.16 -21.60
CA ASP A 147 -16.76 6.72 -20.72
C ASP A 147 -16.62 7.23 -19.27
N ALA A 148 -15.41 7.25 -18.75
CA ALA A 148 -15.14 7.84 -17.42
C ALA A 148 -15.21 9.37 -17.46
N GLN A 149 -14.73 10.01 -18.53
CA GLN A 149 -14.79 11.47 -18.71
C GLN A 149 -16.21 12.01 -18.64
N ASP A 150 -17.18 11.30 -19.24
CA ASP A 150 -18.60 11.69 -19.23
C ASP A 150 -19.19 11.74 -17.81
N LEU A 151 -18.54 11.06 -16.85
CA LEU A 151 -18.91 11.02 -15.44
C LEU A 151 -18.20 12.07 -14.57
N MET A 152 -17.21 12.80 -15.14
CA MET A 152 -16.32 13.74 -14.44
C MET A 152 -16.57 15.20 -14.84
N PRO A 153 -17.62 15.85 -14.36
CA PRO A 153 -17.94 17.24 -14.77
C PRO A 153 -16.87 18.25 -14.35
N ASN A 154 -16.08 17.96 -13.31
CA ASN A 154 -15.06 18.85 -12.76
C ASN A 154 -13.62 18.44 -13.16
N LEU A 155 -13.48 17.57 -14.16
CA LEU A 155 -12.19 16.99 -14.55
C LEU A 155 -11.05 18.03 -14.65
N LEU A 156 -11.25 19.12 -15.35
CA LEU A 156 -10.21 20.13 -15.59
C LEU A 156 -9.81 20.88 -14.32
N ASP A 157 -10.79 21.23 -13.50
CA ASP A 157 -10.53 21.96 -12.26
C ASP A 157 -9.77 21.08 -11.27
N GLU A 158 -10.19 19.82 -11.14
CA GLU A 158 -9.50 18.83 -10.28
C GLU A 158 -8.13 18.47 -10.83
N PHE A 159 -7.99 18.32 -12.15
CA PHE A 159 -6.69 18.02 -12.75
C PHE A 159 -5.66 19.13 -12.52
N LYS A 160 -6.09 20.39 -12.47
CA LYS A 160 -5.22 21.54 -12.17
C LYS A 160 -4.94 21.71 -10.69
N SER A 161 -5.97 21.56 -9.85
CA SER A 161 -5.87 21.85 -8.42
C SER A 161 -5.19 20.74 -7.62
N ASN A 162 -5.41 19.47 -8.02
CA ASN A 162 -4.86 18.35 -7.30
C ASN A 162 -3.38 18.11 -7.66
N PRO A 163 -2.52 17.83 -6.69
CA PRO A 163 -1.11 17.56 -6.97
C PRO A 163 -0.94 16.25 -7.77
N THR A 164 0.11 16.19 -8.57
CA THR A 164 0.62 14.92 -9.09
C THR A 164 1.64 14.39 -8.11
N SER A 165 1.37 13.24 -7.51
CA SER A 165 2.21 12.65 -6.48
C SER A 165 3.06 11.51 -7.04
N ASN A 166 4.21 11.26 -6.39
CA ASN A 166 5.11 10.16 -6.76
C ASN A 166 4.64 8.84 -6.16
N LEU A 167 4.96 7.76 -6.84
CA LEU A 167 4.84 6.40 -6.34
C LEU A 167 6.21 5.97 -5.82
N VAL A 168 6.34 5.81 -4.52
CA VAL A 168 7.60 5.52 -3.85
C VAL A 168 7.48 4.31 -2.92
N THR A 169 8.48 3.44 -2.98
CA THR A 169 8.67 2.36 -2.01
C THR A 169 9.88 2.66 -1.16
N VAL A 170 9.71 2.61 0.15
CA VAL A 170 10.78 2.80 1.14
C VAL A 170 11.07 1.49 1.84
N ARG A 171 12.34 1.13 1.91
CA ARG A 171 12.84 0.01 2.73
C ARG A 171 14.03 0.48 3.54
N CYS A 172 14.05 0.17 4.82
CA CYS A 172 15.20 0.49 5.66
C CYS A 172 15.39 -0.54 6.76
N TYR A 173 16.60 -0.56 7.33
CA TYR A 173 16.95 -1.36 8.49
C TYR A 173 18.29 -0.86 9.09
N PRO A 174 18.43 -0.80 10.44
CA PRO A 174 17.40 -1.08 11.45
C PRO A 174 16.31 0.01 11.52
N TRP A 175 15.16 -0.34 12.09
CA TRP A 175 14.11 0.64 12.39
C TRP A 175 14.29 1.31 13.74
N VAL A 176 15.22 0.80 14.52
CA VAL A 176 15.47 1.20 15.90
C VAL A 176 16.89 1.70 16.06
N LYS A 177 17.03 2.79 16.81
CA LYS A 177 18.30 3.29 17.31
C LYS A 177 18.12 3.87 18.69
N GLU A 178 18.83 3.31 19.69
CA GLU A 178 18.61 3.65 21.08
C GLU A 178 17.10 3.58 21.44
N LYS A 179 16.54 4.62 22.01
CA LYS A 179 15.11 4.70 22.35
C LYS A 179 14.27 5.38 21.29
N VAL A 180 14.67 5.32 20.03
CA VAL A 180 13.96 5.89 18.89
C VAL A 180 13.61 4.78 17.91
N ALA A 181 12.34 4.66 17.53
CA ALA A 181 11.85 3.71 16.55
C ALA A 181 11.15 4.42 15.38
N LEU A 182 11.23 3.83 14.18
CA LEU A 182 10.44 4.24 13.01
C LEU A 182 9.20 3.35 12.88
N MET A 183 8.09 3.95 12.38
CA MET A 183 6.81 3.27 12.22
C MET A 183 6.10 3.77 10.94
N GLY A 184 5.30 2.90 10.34
CA GLY A 184 4.52 3.23 9.15
C GLY A 184 5.39 3.66 7.98
N ASP A 185 4.93 4.62 7.19
CA ASP A 185 5.65 5.08 6.00
C ASP A 185 7.06 5.62 6.29
N ALA A 186 7.36 5.99 7.54
CA ALA A 186 8.72 6.37 7.92
C ALA A 186 9.69 5.20 7.83
N SER A 187 9.23 3.98 8.03
CA SER A 187 10.01 2.73 7.96
C SER A 187 9.79 1.95 6.66
N HIS A 188 8.56 1.95 6.11
CA HIS A 188 8.15 1.06 5.00
C HIS A 188 7.03 1.63 4.12
N ALA A 189 7.20 2.83 3.59
CA ALA A 189 6.24 3.35 2.60
C ALA A 189 6.11 2.38 1.40
N ILE A 190 4.89 2.15 0.95
CA ILE A 190 4.57 1.24 -0.15
C ILE A 190 3.71 1.93 -1.21
N VAL A 191 3.76 1.43 -2.44
CA VAL A 191 2.86 1.87 -3.51
C VAL A 191 1.43 1.37 -3.26
N PRO A 192 0.37 2.09 -3.70
CA PRO A 192 -1.01 1.91 -3.21
C PRO A 192 -1.79 0.75 -3.86
N PHE A 193 -1.17 -0.10 -4.65
CA PHE A 193 -1.87 -1.04 -5.53
C PHE A 193 -2.60 -2.19 -4.82
N TYR A 194 -2.25 -2.50 -3.57
CA TYR A 194 -3.04 -3.38 -2.71
C TYR A 194 -3.96 -2.63 -1.73
N GLY A 195 -3.82 -1.30 -1.62
CA GLY A 195 -4.54 -0.51 -0.63
C GLY A 195 -4.16 -0.80 0.83
N GLN A 196 -2.98 -1.39 1.07
CA GLN A 196 -2.59 -1.89 2.40
C GLN A 196 -1.65 -0.97 3.19
N GLY A 197 -1.26 0.19 2.66
CA GLY A 197 -0.33 1.10 3.36
C GLY A 197 -0.82 1.52 4.74
N MET A 198 -2.07 1.97 4.84
CA MET A 198 -2.69 2.34 6.10
C MET A 198 -2.88 1.13 7.04
N ASN A 199 -3.35 0.01 6.51
CA ASN A 199 -3.57 -1.21 7.29
C ASN A 199 -2.25 -1.72 7.88
N SER A 200 -1.18 -1.80 7.09
CA SER A 200 0.15 -2.20 7.55
C SER A 200 0.68 -1.25 8.63
N SER A 201 0.44 0.07 8.50
CA SER A 201 0.84 1.05 9.52
C SER A 201 0.03 0.91 10.82
N PHE A 202 -1.25 0.54 10.75
CA PHE A 202 -2.05 0.24 11.94
C PHE A 202 -1.66 -1.09 12.58
N GLU A 203 -1.25 -2.10 11.80
CA GLU A 203 -0.65 -3.31 12.38
C GLU A 203 0.62 -2.99 13.16
N ASP A 204 1.45 -2.05 12.70
CA ASP A 204 2.61 -1.59 13.47
C ASP A 204 2.19 -1.10 14.86
N CYS A 205 1.08 -0.34 14.95
CA CYS A 205 0.57 0.16 16.23
C CYS A 205 0.14 -1.00 17.14
N VAL A 206 -0.58 -1.99 16.60
CA VAL A 206 -1.04 -3.16 17.38
C VAL A 206 0.14 -3.98 17.89
N ILE A 207 1.09 -4.30 17.01
CA ILE A 207 2.27 -5.09 17.40
C ILE A 207 3.15 -4.33 18.41
N LEU A 208 3.30 -3.01 18.23
CA LEU A 208 4.04 -2.22 19.20
C LEU A 208 3.36 -2.21 20.57
N ASP A 209 2.03 -2.11 20.62
CA ASP A 209 1.25 -2.17 21.86
C ASP A 209 1.42 -3.52 22.57
N ASP A 210 1.31 -4.64 21.84
CA ASP A 210 1.57 -5.99 22.34
C ASP A 210 3.00 -6.12 22.91
N MET A 211 4.00 -5.52 22.27
CA MET A 211 5.38 -5.55 22.74
C MET A 211 5.57 -4.64 23.97
N MET A 212 4.85 -3.54 24.04
CA MET A 212 4.84 -2.67 25.22
C MET A 212 4.22 -3.39 26.43
N GLU A 213 3.08 -4.05 26.27
CA GLU A 213 2.46 -4.85 27.34
C GLU A 213 3.43 -5.92 27.88
N LYS A 214 4.18 -6.56 26.99
CA LYS A 214 5.05 -7.68 27.32
C LYS A 214 6.38 -7.30 27.96
N TYR A 215 6.97 -6.16 27.54
CA TYR A 215 8.36 -5.86 27.84
C TYR A 215 8.61 -4.55 28.60
N LEU A 216 7.61 -3.65 28.77
CA LEU A 216 7.82 -2.44 29.55
C LEU A 216 8.20 -2.79 31.01
N PRO A 217 9.09 -1.97 31.62
CA PRO A 217 9.61 -0.69 31.15
C PRO A 217 10.87 -0.76 30.28
N ASN A 218 11.23 -1.93 29.73
CA ASN A 218 12.44 -2.12 28.91
C ASN A 218 12.17 -1.77 27.44
N TRP A 219 12.35 -0.50 27.07
CA TRP A 219 12.13 0.00 25.71
C TRP A 219 13.03 -0.65 24.65
N ASP A 220 14.26 -1.04 25.00
CA ASP A 220 15.16 -1.70 24.05
C ASP A 220 14.53 -3.03 23.58
N LYS A 221 14.02 -3.83 24.54
CA LYS A 221 13.31 -5.07 24.20
C LYS A 221 12.00 -4.84 23.43
N VAL A 222 11.26 -3.79 23.77
CA VAL A 222 10.01 -3.43 23.05
C VAL A 222 10.33 -3.17 21.59
N PHE A 223 11.30 -2.31 21.32
CA PHE A 223 11.61 -1.89 19.95
C PHE A 223 12.30 -2.99 19.14
N ASP A 224 13.19 -3.76 19.76
CA ASP A 224 13.84 -4.90 19.08
C ASP A 224 12.80 -5.94 18.66
N ALA A 225 11.92 -6.35 19.56
CA ALA A 225 10.85 -7.30 19.25
C ALA A 225 9.88 -6.77 18.19
N TYR A 226 9.51 -5.48 18.25
CA TYR A 226 8.68 -4.83 17.26
C TYR A 226 9.30 -4.88 15.85
N GLN A 227 10.56 -4.46 15.70
CA GLN A 227 11.19 -4.46 14.37
C GLN A 227 11.41 -5.87 13.81
N GLU A 228 11.73 -6.85 14.66
CA GLU A 228 11.91 -8.25 14.24
C GLU A 228 10.60 -8.86 13.71
N GLU A 229 9.48 -8.59 14.38
CA GLU A 229 8.16 -9.06 13.97
C GLU A 229 7.65 -8.36 12.70
N ARG A 230 7.83 -7.03 12.64
CA ARG A 230 7.22 -6.24 11.56
C ARG A 230 8.04 -6.18 10.27
N LYS A 231 9.36 -6.22 10.36
CA LYS A 231 10.23 -6.04 9.18
C LYS A 231 9.96 -7.05 8.06
N PRO A 232 9.83 -8.38 8.32
CA PRO A 232 9.52 -9.35 7.26
C PRO A 232 8.14 -9.09 6.61
N ASN A 233 7.16 -8.67 7.41
CA ASN A 233 5.82 -8.34 6.93
C ASN A 233 5.79 -7.08 6.06
N ALA A 234 6.51 -6.05 6.46
CA ALA A 234 6.63 -4.81 5.71
C ALA A 234 7.35 -5.02 4.36
N ASP A 235 8.40 -5.84 4.32
CA ASP A 235 9.07 -6.18 3.07
C ASP A 235 8.14 -6.97 2.15
N ALA A 236 7.41 -7.94 2.69
CA ALA A 236 6.49 -8.77 1.92
C ALA A 236 5.34 -7.94 1.31
N ILE A 237 4.72 -7.04 2.08
CA ILE A 237 3.64 -6.20 1.52
C ILE A 237 4.15 -5.20 0.48
N ALA A 238 5.40 -4.74 0.61
CA ALA A 238 6.03 -3.91 -0.41
C ALA A 238 6.26 -4.69 -1.73
N ASP A 239 6.70 -5.96 -1.65
CA ASP A 239 6.83 -6.84 -2.83
C ASP A 239 5.48 -7.14 -3.46
N LEU A 240 4.48 -7.48 -2.64
CA LEU A 240 3.11 -7.73 -3.06
C LEU A 240 2.51 -6.51 -3.80
N ALA A 241 2.70 -5.31 -3.26
CA ALA A 241 2.19 -4.10 -3.88
C ALA A 241 2.82 -3.82 -5.25
N LEU A 242 4.13 -4.07 -5.41
CA LEU A 242 4.82 -3.94 -6.69
C LEU A 242 4.37 -5.02 -7.69
N GLN A 243 4.17 -6.27 -7.25
CA GLN A 243 3.65 -7.35 -8.08
C GLN A 243 2.24 -7.01 -8.57
N ASN A 244 1.37 -6.53 -7.69
CA ASN A 244 0.01 -6.15 -8.07
C ASN A 244 -0.03 -4.96 -9.05
N PHE A 245 0.92 -4.03 -8.95
CA PHE A 245 1.06 -2.98 -9.97
C PHE A 245 1.27 -3.55 -11.37
N ILE A 246 2.20 -4.50 -11.50
CA ILE A 246 2.48 -5.16 -12.77
C ILE A 246 1.25 -5.94 -13.26
N GLU A 247 0.58 -6.68 -12.38
CA GLU A 247 -0.64 -7.41 -12.74
C GLU A 247 -1.72 -6.47 -13.27
N MET A 248 -2.03 -5.42 -12.54
CA MET A 248 -3.10 -4.46 -12.90
C MET A 248 -2.77 -3.67 -14.17
N ARG A 249 -1.50 -3.32 -14.37
CA ARG A 249 -1.06 -2.54 -15.52
C ARG A 249 -0.95 -3.38 -16.79
N ASP A 250 -0.26 -4.52 -16.71
CA ASP A 250 0.21 -5.26 -17.89
C ASP A 250 -0.59 -6.53 -18.15
N LEU A 251 -1.02 -7.25 -17.11
CA LEU A 251 -1.49 -8.63 -17.26
C LEU A 251 -3.02 -8.78 -17.33
N VAL A 252 -3.81 -7.80 -16.88
CA VAL A 252 -5.29 -7.90 -16.94
C VAL A 252 -5.85 -8.02 -18.37
N GLY A 253 -5.06 -7.73 -19.40
CA GLY A 253 -5.41 -7.94 -20.81
C GLY A 253 -4.82 -9.22 -21.41
N ASP A 254 -3.94 -9.92 -20.71
CA ASP A 254 -3.26 -11.12 -21.17
C ASP A 254 -4.15 -12.37 -21.05
N LYS A 255 -4.28 -13.14 -22.13
CA LYS A 255 -5.19 -14.29 -22.18
C LYS A 255 -4.74 -15.45 -21.30
N ASP A 256 -3.44 -15.68 -21.19
CA ASP A 256 -2.88 -16.78 -20.41
C ASP A 256 -2.99 -16.45 -18.93
N PHE A 257 -2.74 -15.20 -18.55
CA PHE A 257 -2.98 -14.70 -17.20
C PHE A 257 -4.46 -14.80 -16.79
N LEU A 258 -5.37 -14.35 -17.64
CA LEU A 258 -6.82 -14.45 -17.38
C LEU A 258 -7.27 -15.92 -17.26
N TYR A 259 -6.65 -16.83 -18.02
CA TYR A 259 -6.92 -18.25 -17.91
C TYR A 259 -6.44 -18.82 -16.56
N GLN A 260 -5.23 -18.44 -16.12
CA GLN A 260 -4.72 -18.81 -14.78
C GLN A 260 -5.64 -18.30 -13.67
N LYS A 261 -6.06 -17.03 -13.75
CA LYS A 261 -7.00 -16.45 -12.76
C LYS A 261 -8.36 -17.14 -12.73
N LYS A 262 -8.85 -17.62 -13.89
CA LYS A 262 -10.08 -18.42 -13.95
C LYS A 262 -9.94 -19.76 -13.21
N ILE A 263 -8.80 -20.43 -13.34
CA ILE A 263 -8.52 -21.68 -12.62
C ILE A 263 -8.38 -21.39 -11.11
N GLU A 264 -7.63 -20.36 -10.75
CA GLU A 264 -7.48 -19.91 -9.35
C GLU A 264 -8.85 -19.65 -8.70
N HIS A 265 -9.72 -18.87 -9.36
CA HIS A 265 -11.06 -18.59 -8.88
C HIS A 265 -11.92 -19.85 -8.71
N ARG A 266 -11.80 -20.83 -9.63
CA ARG A 266 -12.51 -22.10 -9.53
C ARG A 266 -12.02 -22.91 -8.32
N LEU A 267 -10.70 -22.95 -8.05
CA LEU A 267 -10.14 -23.60 -6.89
C LEU A 267 -10.60 -22.93 -5.59
N CYS A 268 -10.58 -21.60 -5.49
CA CYS A 268 -11.13 -20.85 -4.35
C CYS A 268 -12.59 -21.21 -4.10
N SER A 269 -13.40 -21.30 -5.15
CA SER A 269 -14.84 -21.60 -5.02
C SER A 269 -15.14 -23.02 -4.59
N LEU A 270 -14.36 -24.01 -5.06
CA LEU A 270 -14.58 -25.42 -4.77
C LEU A 270 -13.89 -25.90 -3.48
N TYR A 271 -12.78 -25.28 -3.11
CA TYR A 271 -11.92 -25.68 -2.00
C TYR A 271 -11.57 -24.51 -1.06
N PRO A 272 -12.55 -23.73 -0.56
CA PRO A 272 -12.30 -22.48 0.18
C PRO A 272 -11.51 -22.67 1.47
N GLU A 273 -11.52 -23.87 2.06
CA GLU A 273 -10.74 -24.18 3.26
C GLU A 273 -9.28 -24.52 2.94
N GLN A 274 -9.01 -25.08 1.75
CA GLN A 274 -7.69 -25.53 1.33
C GLN A 274 -6.99 -24.54 0.39
N PHE A 275 -7.73 -23.73 -0.34
CA PHE A 275 -7.19 -22.82 -1.33
C PHE A 275 -7.81 -21.43 -1.23
N LYS A 276 -7.00 -20.43 -0.94
CA LYS A 276 -7.36 -19.01 -0.95
C LYS A 276 -6.41 -18.28 -1.88
N SER A 277 -6.92 -17.37 -2.68
CA SER A 277 -6.09 -16.54 -3.54
C SER A 277 -5.16 -15.65 -2.71
N GLN A 278 -4.03 -15.26 -3.29
CA GLN A 278 -3.12 -14.30 -2.65
C GLN A 278 -3.84 -12.99 -2.29
N TYR A 279 -4.73 -12.53 -3.18
CA TYR A 279 -5.52 -11.33 -2.94
C TYR A 279 -6.43 -11.46 -1.71
N GLU A 280 -7.13 -12.60 -1.56
CA GLU A 280 -7.96 -12.88 -0.38
C GLU A 280 -7.13 -12.93 0.91
N LEU A 281 -5.95 -13.58 0.86
CA LEU A 281 -5.05 -13.68 2.01
C LEU A 281 -4.57 -12.30 2.48
N VAL A 282 -4.19 -11.44 1.53
CA VAL A 282 -3.67 -10.09 1.83
C VAL A 282 -4.79 -9.13 2.26
N THR A 283 -5.96 -9.18 1.60
CA THR A 283 -6.98 -8.13 1.73
C THR A 283 -8.06 -8.48 2.76
N PHE A 284 -8.38 -9.76 2.92
CA PHE A 284 -9.52 -10.22 3.73
C PHE A 284 -9.12 -11.18 4.85
N SER A 285 -7.85 -11.25 5.22
CA SER A 285 -7.40 -12.03 6.36
C SER A 285 -6.40 -11.27 7.22
N ASN A 286 -6.20 -11.75 8.45
CA ASN A 286 -5.17 -11.24 9.37
C ASN A 286 -3.90 -12.10 9.33
N GLN A 287 -3.67 -12.84 8.24
CA GLN A 287 -2.43 -13.60 8.09
C GLN A 287 -1.26 -12.64 7.87
N PRO A 288 -0.07 -12.93 8.46
CA PRO A 288 1.13 -12.16 8.20
C PRO A 288 1.41 -12.03 6.70
N TYR A 289 1.78 -10.85 6.23
CA TYR A 289 1.99 -10.60 4.79
C TYR A 289 3.07 -11.50 4.19
N HIS A 290 4.11 -11.85 4.94
CA HIS A 290 5.14 -12.77 4.46
C HIS A 290 4.59 -14.19 4.23
N GLU A 291 3.64 -14.65 5.05
CA GLU A 291 2.95 -15.93 4.81
C GLU A 291 2.01 -15.84 3.60
N ALA A 292 1.28 -14.73 3.45
CA ALA A 292 0.41 -14.51 2.30
C ALA A 292 1.21 -14.49 0.99
N LEU A 293 2.40 -13.86 0.98
CA LEU A 293 3.33 -13.87 -0.15
C LEU A 293 3.77 -15.29 -0.51
N ASN A 294 4.25 -16.05 0.48
CA ASN A 294 4.71 -17.43 0.28
C ASN A 294 3.58 -18.34 -0.23
N LYS A 295 2.40 -18.28 0.39
CA LYS A 295 1.22 -19.05 -0.05
C LYS A 295 0.77 -18.67 -1.46
N GLY A 296 0.81 -17.37 -1.80
CA GLY A 296 0.50 -16.88 -3.15
C GLY A 296 1.44 -17.42 -4.21
N GLN A 297 2.75 -17.47 -3.94
CA GLN A 297 3.73 -18.07 -4.84
C GLN A 297 3.46 -19.55 -5.06
N HIS A 298 3.23 -20.33 -3.99
CA HIS A 298 2.86 -21.74 -4.10
C HIS A 298 1.55 -21.95 -4.87
N ASN A 299 0.54 -21.11 -4.66
CA ASN A 299 -0.71 -21.19 -5.41
C ASN A 299 -0.48 -20.97 -6.91
N THR A 300 0.37 -20.02 -7.26
CA THR A 300 0.74 -19.75 -8.66
C THR A 300 1.43 -20.97 -9.28
N GLU A 301 2.40 -21.57 -8.61
CA GLU A 301 3.09 -22.78 -9.07
C GLU A 301 2.13 -23.95 -9.26
N LEU A 302 1.18 -24.11 -8.34
CA LEU A 302 0.15 -25.17 -8.40
C LEU A 302 -0.79 -24.95 -9.58
N VAL A 303 -1.27 -23.75 -9.82
CA VAL A 303 -2.12 -23.42 -10.97
C VAL A 303 -1.34 -23.66 -12.27
N GLN A 304 -0.08 -23.24 -12.35
CA GLN A 304 0.78 -23.51 -13.51
C GLN A 304 0.99 -25.00 -13.75
N LYS A 305 1.13 -25.80 -12.68
CA LYS A 305 1.25 -27.26 -12.78
C LYS A 305 -0.03 -27.89 -13.30
N ILE A 306 -1.20 -27.44 -12.83
CA ILE A 306 -2.50 -27.89 -13.34
C ILE A 306 -2.59 -27.67 -14.86
N ILE A 307 -2.22 -26.48 -15.33
CA ILE A 307 -2.24 -26.12 -16.75
C ILE A 307 -1.25 -26.96 -17.54
N LYS A 308 -0.01 -27.02 -17.09
CA LYS A 308 1.08 -27.74 -17.78
C LYS A 308 0.80 -29.23 -17.95
N GLU A 309 0.16 -29.83 -16.97
CA GLU A 309 -0.16 -31.26 -16.97
C GLU A 309 -1.57 -31.56 -17.51
N ASN A 310 -2.32 -30.55 -17.98
CA ASN A 310 -3.68 -30.64 -18.51
C ASN A 310 -4.66 -31.28 -17.49
N LEU A 311 -4.55 -30.88 -16.22
CA LEU A 311 -5.35 -31.42 -15.11
C LEU A 311 -6.64 -30.65 -14.84
N GLU A 312 -7.00 -29.64 -15.66
CA GLU A 312 -8.16 -28.77 -15.46
C GLU A 312 -9.47 -29.55 -15.37
N HIS A 313 -9.58 -30.67 -16.11
CA HIS A 313 -10.73 -31.57 -16.08
C HIS A 313 -10.90 -32.32 -14.75
N LYS A 314 -9.82 -32.39 -13.94
CA LYS A 314 -9.82 -33.05 -12.62
C LYS A 314 -10.13 -32.10 -11.45
N ILE A 315 -10.29 -30.80 -11.71
CA ILE A 315 -10.55 -29.83 -10.64
C ILE A 315 -11.84 -30.15 -9.87
N GLU A 316 -12.81 -30.83 -10.50
CA GLU A 316 -14.06 -31.25 -9.87
C GLU A 316 -13.98 -32.65 -9.20
N GLU A 317 -12.89 -33.39 -9.45
CA GLU A 317 -12.63 -34.69 -8.81
C GLU A 317 -12.11 -34.47 -7.37
N ARG A 318 -13.01 -34.42 -6.40
CA ARG A 318 -12.72 -33.98 -5.02
C ARG A 318 -11.56 -34.73 -4.38
N ASP A 319 -11.59 -36.06 -4.41
CA ASP A 319 -10.57 -36.91 -3.78
C ASP A 319 -9.18 -36.67 -4.39
N PHE A 320 -9.13 -36.48 -5.73
CA PHE A 320 -7.90 -36.17 -6.43
C PHE A 320 -7.37 -34.79 -6.01
N MET A 321 -8.23 -33.77 -6.04
CA MET A 321 -7.80 -32.40 -5.74
C MET A 321 -7.46 -32.20 -4.28
N GLU A 322 -8.18 -32.76 -3.33
CA GLU A 322 -7.82 -32.71 -1.91
C GLU A 322 -6.44 -33.33 -1.66
N SER A 323 -6.15 -34.48 -2.31
CA SER A 323 -4.80 -35.08 -2.25
C SER A 323 -3.74 -34.25 -2.94
N PHE A 324 -4.08 -33.60 -4.06
CA PHE A 324 -3.16 -32.74 -4.82
C PHE A 324 -2.84 -31.44 -4.06
N LEU A 325 -3.85 -30.84 -3.42
CA LEU A 325 -3.70 -29.65 -2.58
C LEU A 325 -2.94 -29.94 -1.27
N ALA A 326 -3.11 -31.15 -0.69
CA ALA A 326 -2.41 -31.57 0.51
C ALA A 326 -0.89 -31.78 0.31
N GLN A 327 -0.42 -32.01 -0.92
CA GLN A 327 1.01 -32.07 -1.26
C GLN A 327 1.74 -30.72 -1.12
N ARG A 328 1.01 -29.66 -0.82
CA ARG A 328 1.45 -28.29 -0.65
C ARG A 328 2.22 -28.06 0.66
N ASP A 329 1.93 -28.84 1.69
CA ASP A 329 2.45 -28.63 3.05
C ASP A 329 3.71 -29.48 3.35
N LEU A 330 4.33 -30.06 2.31
CA LEU A 330 5.60 -30.78 2.36
C LEU A 330 6.72 -30.03 1.64
#